data_f5e94d2cc66f6a1469bf020ac6a5b4b0
#
_entry.id   f5e94d2cc66f6a1469bf020ac6a5b4b0
#
_cell.length_a   1.000
_cell.length_b   1.000
_cell.length_c   1.000
_cell.angle_alpha   90.00
_cell.angle_beta   90.00
_cell.angle_gamma   90.00
#
_symmetry.space_group_name_H-M   'P 1'
#
loop_
_entity.id
_entity.type
_entity.pdbx_description
1 polymer ?
#
loop_
_entity_poly.entity_id
_entity_poly.type
_entity_poly.pdbx_seq_one_letter_code
_entity_poly.pdbx_strand_id
1 'polypeptide(L)'
;MKAENNKILKEKKNWILLLFKKLAKLIFNRIFYVAVAMLVQLGWILMMVLRLAAYSRYIDIGLRLIGIVLVLWILNKEINPSYKLAWTMLILILPILGVVLYFVFGRSRIAAIMQQHFEQRIEESREYLRDRPETRQKLEELDPSASNQSRYISDVSRFPVHENTTAEYFQVGDDMFPVLVRELKQAKKYIFIEYFIINDGVMWQTILNILEEKAAEGVDVRLIYDGFGCLTTLPHKYYEELQKKGIKCQVFNPFRPILNIIQNNRDHRKLCIIDGWVGFTGGINLADEYINQKERFGHWKDTAVMLKGEAVWNMTVMFLHMWAVIGRSEESVDYEAYFPHRYHEEEFESDGFVQPFCDTPLDEEVVGEDVYLNIINKAKKYVYICTPYLIIDNEMMTALCLAAKSGVDVRIMTPGIPDKKLVFILTQSYYRQLLEAGVKVYEYQPGFLHAKSFVSDDEIGVVGTINLDYRSLYLHFEDGVWIYRNRVIQDIKDDFIQTMEYCRQIELEFCLNRNIGLRIMQNIFRAFAPLM
;
A
#
# COMPACT_ATOMS: atom_id res chain seq x y z
N MET A 1 -21.73 -35.95 -45.92
CA MET A 1 -20.70 -36.73 -45.22
C MET A 1 -19.27 -36.28 -45.43
N LYS A 2 -18.67 -36.27 -46.70
CA LYS A 2 -17.28 -35.79 -46.89
C LYS A 2 -17.03 -34.30 -46.58
N ALA A 3 -18.01 -33.42 -46.86
CA ALA A 3 -17.89 -31.99 -46.58
C ALA A 3 -18.05 -31.66 -45.10
N GLU A 4 -18.87 -32.39 -44.36
CA GLU A 4 -19.06 -32.25 -42.91
C GLU A 4 -17.84 -32.75 -42.12
N ASN A 5 -17.26 -33.86 -42.51
CA ASN A 5 -16.01 -34.35 -41.90
C ASN A 5 -14.83 -33.39 -42.12
N ASN A 6 -14.74 -32.71 -43.27
CA ASN A 6 -13.71 -31.71 -43.52
C ASN A 6 -13.90 -30.44 -42.66
N LYS A 7 -15.15 -30.05 -42.36
CA LYS A 7 -15.46 -28.91 -41.48
C LYS A 7 -15.07 -29.20 -40.03
N ILE A 8 -15.42 -30.38 -39.54
CA ILE A 8 -15.09 -30.86 -38.16
C ILE A 8 -13.56 -30.99 -37.98
N LEU A 9 -12.86 -31.48 -39.00
CA LEU A 9 -11.39 -31.58 -39.01
C LEU A 9 -10.73 -30.20 -38.98
N LYS A 10 -11.29 -29.23 -39.71
CA LYS A 10 -10.78 -27.84 -39.76
C LYS A 10 -11.02 -27.11 -38.42
N GLU A 11 -12.17 -27.33 -37.78
CA GLU A 11 -12.47 -26.80 -36.45
C GLU A 11 -11.60 -27.41 -35.33
N LYS A 12 -11.38 -28.73 -35.34
CA LYS A 12 -10.43 -29.40 -34.46
C LYS A 12 -9.00 -28.90 -34.61
N LYS A 13 -8.56 -28.69 -35.85
CA LYS A 13 -7.21 -28.18 -36.17
C LYS A 13 -7.04 -26.74 -35.67
N ASN A 14 -8.06 -25.90 -35.83
CA ASN A 14 -8.08 -24.54 -35.30
C ASN A 14 -8.08 -24.52 -33.78
N TRP A 15 -8.85 -25.40 -33.12
CA TRP A 15 -8.89 -25.51 -31.66
C TRP A 15 -7.55 -25.95 -31.08
N ILE A 16 -6.89 -26.95 -31.69
CA ILE A 16 -5.55 -27.41 -31.33
C ILE A 16 -4.53 -26.27 -31.53
N LEU A 17 -4.60 -25.52 -32.63
CA LEU A 17 -3.71 -24.39 -32.89
C LEU A 17 -3.90 -23.25 -31.86
N LEU A 18 -5.14 -23.01 -31.45
CA LEU A 18 -5.48 -22.04 -30.40
C LEU A 18 -4.97 -22.50 -29.01
N LEU A 19 -5.09 -23.79 -28.73
CA LEU A 19 -4.53 -24.40 -27.51
C LEU A 19 -3.00 -24.30 -27.48
N PHE A 20 -2.35 -24.62 -28.61
CA PHE A 20 -0.90 -24.48 -28.77
C PHE A 20 -0.43 -23.02 -28.62
N LYS A 21 -1.15 -22.05 -29.19
CA LYS A 21 -0.86 -20.62 -29.02
C LYS A 21 -1.06 -20.18 -27.56
N LYS A 22 -2.12 -20.66 -26.89
CA LYS A 22 -2.34 -20.38 -25.45
C LYS A 22 -1.27 -21.02 -24.56
N LEU A 23 -0.89 -22.28 -24.84
CA LEU A 23 0.19 -22.97 -24.13
C LEU A 23 1.56 -22.31 -24.37
N ALA A 24 1.85 -21.94 -25.62
CA ALA A 24 3.07 -21.22 -25.97
C ALA A 24 3.12 -19.87 -25.24
N LYS A 25 2.03 -19.11 -25.26
CA LYS A 25 1.92 -17.84 -24.52
C LYS A 25 2.06 -18.03 -23.00
N LEU A 26 1.59 -19.15 -22.45
CA LEU A 26 1.76 -19.52 -21.04
C LEU A 26 3.21 -19.90 -20.74
N ILE A 27 3.83 -20.76 -21.58
CA ILE A 27 5.21 -21.24 -21.43
C ILE A 27 6.23 -20.11 -21.62
N PHE A 28 5.97 -19.17 -22.54
CA PHE A 28 6.82 -18.00 -22.73
C PHE A 28 6.48 -16.83 -21.80
N ASN A 29 5.53 -17.01 -20.87
CA ASN A 29 5.19 -16.01 -19.88
C ASN A 29 6.22 -16.01 -18.74
N ARG A 30 6.79 -14.85 -18.44
CA ARG A 30 7.73 -14.63 -17.32
C ARG A 30 7.20 -15.18 -15.99
N ILE A 31 5.89 -15.06 -15.73
CA ILE A 31 5.23 -15.58 -14.52
C ILE A 31 5.32 -17.10 -14.44
N PHE A 32 5.18 -17.81 -15.57
CA PHE A 32 5.29 -19.27 -15.61
C PHE A 32 6.69 -19.74 -15.16
N TYR A 33 7.76 -19.13 -15.70
CA TYR A 33 9.12 -19.46 -15.27
C TYR A 33 9.37 -19.17 -13.79
N VAL A 34 8.83 -18.06 -13.31
CA VAL A 34 8.91 -17.67 -11.90
C VAL A 34 8.18 -18.68 -11.03
N ALA A 35 6.93 -19.02 -11.37
CA ALA A 35 6.14 -20.00 -10.64
C ALA A 35 6.82 -21.38 -10.61
N VAL A 36 7.35 -21.84 -11.75
CA VAL A 36 8.10 -23.10 -11.82
C VAL A 36 9.36 -23.05 -10.96
N ALA A 37 10.13 -21.96 -11.03
CA ALA A 37 11.35 -21.81 -10.22
C ALA A 37 11.02 -21.82 -8.71
N MET A 38 9.94 -21.16 -8.28
CA MET A 38 9.48 -21.19 -6.89
C MET A 38 9.00 -22.58 -6.46
N LEU A 39 8.25 -23.30 -7.30
CA LEU A 39 7.81 -24.67 -7.02
C LEU A 39 9.00 -25.62 -6.91
N VAL A 40 10.02 -25.49 -7.76
CA VAL A 40 11.25 -26.30 -7.69
C VAL A 40 12.01 -26.01 -6.39
N GLN A 41 12.13 -24.75 -5.98
CA GLN A 41 12.76 -24.39 -4.71
C GLN A 41 11.98 -24.95 -3.51
N LEU A 42 10.65 -24.82 -3.51
CA LEU A 42 9.80 -25.38 -2.47
C LEU A 42 9.90 -26.91 -2.42
N GLY A 43 9.87 -27.57 -3.59
CA GLY A 43 10.07 -29.02 -3.71
C GLY A 43 11.44 -29.48 -3.21
N TRP A 44 12.49 -28.71 -3.48
CA TRP A 44 13.83 -28.95 -2.96
C TRP A 44 13.86 -28.87 -1.43
N ILE A 45 13.30 -27.80 -0.84
CA ILE A 45 13.22 -27.62 0.61
C ILE A 45 12.45 -28.79 1.23
N LEU A 46 11.28 -29.13 0.68
CA LEU A 46 10.44 -30.23 1.15
C LEU A 46 11.18 -31.58 1.07
N MET A 47 11.86 -31.87 -0.05
CA MET A 47 12.65 -33.09 -0.23
C MET A 47 13.82 -33.17 0.75
N MET A 48 14.50 -32.05 0.99
CA MET A 48 15.59 -31.97 1.97
C MET A 48 15.07 -32.24 3.39
N VAL A 49 13.92 -31.66 3.75
CA VAL A 49 13.24 -31.87 5.03
C VAL A 49 12.81 -33.33 5.21
N LEU A 50 12.19 -33.95 4.19
CA LEU A 50 11.74 -35.34 4.23
C LEU A 50 12.92 -36.32 4.30
N ARG A 51 14.01 -36.07 3.59
CA ARG A 51 15.23 -36.87 3.69
C ARG A 51 15.89 -36.78 5.06
N LEU A 52 15.99 -35.58 5.64
CA LEU A 52 16.52 -35.38 7.00
C LEU A 52 15.68 -36.10 8.04
N ALA A 53 14.35 -36.07 7.93
CA ALA A 53 13.44 -36.76 8.83
C ALA A 53 13.55 -38.31 8.74
N ALA A 54 13.88 -38.83 7.55
CA ALA A 54 14.03 -40.28 7.33
C ALA A 54 15.37 -40.86 7.83
N TYR A 55 16.41 -40.03 7.97
CA TYR A 55 17.76 -40.49 8.22
C TYR A 55 18.10 -40.75 9.70
N SER A 56 17.45 -40.11 10.66
CA SER A 56 17.75 -40.34 12.08
C SER A 56 16.69 -39.75 13.03
N ARG A 57 16.23 -40.63 13.96
CA ARG A 57 15.38 -40.22 15.10
C ARG A 57 16.01 -39.13 15.96
N TYR A 58 17.33 -39.11 16.06
CA TYR A 58 18.07 -38.08 16.80
C TYR A 58 18.04 -36.70 16.12
N ILE A 59 18.05 -36.67 14.77
CA ILE A 59 17.92 -35.43 14.00
C ILE A 59 16.51 -34.83 14.19
N ASP A 60 15.46 -35.66 14.15
CA ASP A 60 14.09 -35.21 14.40
C ASP A 60 13.93 -34.62 15.81
N ILE A 61 14.46 -35.31 16.83
CA ILE A 61 14.44 -34.80 18.22
C ILE A 61 15.22 -33.48 18.33
N GLY A 62 16.41 -33.44 17.73
CA GLY A 62 17.24 -32.22 17.73
C GLY A 62 16.53 -31.03 17.08
N LEU A 63 15.88 -31.22 15.93
CA LEU A 63 15.14 -30.17 15.24
C LEU A 63 13.87 -29.72 16.00
N ARG A 64 13.19 -30.63 16.71
CA ARG A 64 12.08 -30.25 17.61
C ARG A 64 12.56 -29.42 18.80
N LEU A 65 13.70 -29.78 19.40
CA LEU A 65 14.31 -28.95 20.46
C LEU A 65 14.70 -27.57 19.96
N ILE A 66 15.31 -27.47 18.78
CA ILE A 66 15.61 -26.19 18.12
C ILE A 66 14.32 -25.41 17.88
N GLY A 67 13.24 -26.08 17.41
CA GLY A 67 11.93 -25.46 17.23
C GLY A 67 11.36 -24.87 18.52
N ILE A 68 11.45 -25.58 19.64
CA ILE A 68 11.00 -25.08 20.94
C ILE A 68 11.82 -23.86 21.38
N VAL A 69 13.16 -23.92 21.28
CA VAL A 69 14.03 -22.78 21.61
C VAL A 69 13.72 -21.59 20.71
N LEU A 70 13.49 -21.82 19.41
CA LEU A 70 13.13 -20.78 18.46
C LEU A 70 11.77 -20.15 18.79
N VAL A 71 10.77 -20.94 19.17
CA VAL A 71 9.47 -20.43 19.61
C VAL A 71 9.62 -19.57 20.85
N LEU A 72 10.35 -20.03 21.87
CA LEU A 72 10.62 -19.22 23.08
C LEU A 72 11.30 -17.90 22.73
N TRP A 73 12.25 -17.93 21.80
CA TRP A 73 12.92 -16.73 21.35
C TRP A 73 11.99 -15.78 20.56
N ILE A 74 11.10 -16.32 19.68
CA ILE A 74 10.10 -15.52 18.96
C ILE A 74 9.13 -14.85 19.93
N LEU A 75 8.67 -15.56 20.97
CA LEU A 75 7.74 -15.03 21.95
C LEU A 75 8.33 -13.83 22.74
N ASN A 76 9.64 -13.79 22.91
CA ASN A 76 10.35 -12.68 23.59
C ASN A 76 10.73 -11.51 22.68
N LYS A 77 10.43 -11.58 21.36
CA LYS A 77 10.68 -10.43 20.47
C LYS A 77 9.63 -9.35 20.65
N GLU A 78 10.00 -8.11 20.39
CA GLU A 78 9.11 -6.94 20.32
C GLU A 78 8.54 -6.80 18.91
N ILE A 79 7.66 -7.74 18.52
CA ILE A 79 6.93 -7.73 17.26
C ILE A 79 5.44 -7.96 17.54
N ASN A 80 4.58 -7.60 16.60
CA ASN A 80 3.13 -7.80 16.72
C ASN A 80 2.79 -9.24 17.13
N PRO A 81 1.93 -9.44 18.17
CA PRO A 81 1.57 -10.76 18.70
C PRO A 81 1.00 -11.73 17.66
N SER A 82 0.32 -11.22 16.64
CA SER A 82 -0.26 -12.04 15.59
C SER A 82 0.81 -12.75 14.74
N TYR A 83 1.94 -12.08 14.46
CA TYR A 83 3.09 -12.71 13.81
C TYR A 83 3.74 -13.78 14.69
N LYS A 84 3.87 -13.51 16.02
CA LYS A 84 4.40 -14.51 16.98
C LYS A 84 3.55 -15.76 16.96
N LEU A 85 2.23 -15.58 17.01
CA LEU A 85 1.28 -16.70 17.01
C LEU A 85 1.35 -17.50 15.71
N ALA A 86 1.33 -16.84 14.56
CA ALA A 86 1.36 -17.50 13.25
C ALA A 86 2.65 -18.33 13.05
N TRP A 87 3.83 -17.75 13.38
CA TRP A 87 5.09 -18.48 13.31
C TRP A 87 5.18 -19.62 14.33
N THR A 88 4.70 -19.40 15.55
CA THR A 88 4.66 -20.44 16.60
C THR A 88 3.80 -21.63 16.16
N MET A 89 2.60 -21.36 15.64
CA MET A 89 1.73 -22.43 15.11
C MET A 89 2.39 -23.18 13.97
N LEU A 90 3.01 -22.49 13.01
CA LEU A 90 3.68 -23.12 11.88
C LEU A 90 4.84 -24.02 12.33
N ILE A 91 5.68 -23.56 13.27
CA ILE A 91 6.81 -24.31 13.82
C ILE A 91 6.35 -25.51 14.64
N LEU A 92 5.28 -25.39 15.42
CA LEU A 92 4.78 -26.49 16.24
C LEU A 92 4.04 -27.56 15.40
N ILE A 93 3.27 -27.15 14.38
CA ILE A 93 2.55 -28.09 13.49
C ILE A 93 3.53 -28.81 12.54
N LEU A 94 4.51 -28.07 11.99
CA LEU A 94 5.49 -28.55 11.02
C LEU A 94 6.92 -28.24 11.50
N PRO A 95 7.45 -28.94 12.53
CA PRO A 95 8.66 -28.53 13.23
C PRO A 95 9.85 -28.29 12.30
N ILE A 96 10.10 -29.23 11.39
CA ILE A 96 11.26 -29.14 10.47
C ILE A 96 11.02 -28.05 9.42
N LEU A 97 9.87 -28.08 8.76
CA LEU A 97 9.52 -27.12 7.71
C LEU A 97 9.36 -25.70 8.27
N GLY A 98 8.68 -25.55 9.41
CA GLY A 98 8.46 -24.25 10.07
C GLY A 98 9.76 -23.58 10.48
N VAL A 99 10.71 -24.34 11.06
CA VAL A 99 12.05 -23.83 11.40
C VAL A 99 12.78 -23.35 10.13
N VAL A 100 12.81 -24.17 9.08
CA VAL A 100 13.47 -23.79 7.82
C VAL A 100 12.81 -22.56 7.20
N LEU A 101 11.49 -22.52 7.14
CA LEU A 101 10.75 -21.36 6.60
C LEU A 101 11.02 -20.09 7.44
N TYR A 102 11.09 -20.22 8.77
CA TYR A 102 11.42 -19.10 9.63
C TYR A 102 12.84 -18.54 9.36
N PHE A 103 13.84 -19.41 9.16
CA PHE A 103 15.20 -18.94 8.81
C PHE A 103 15.27 -18.32 7.41
N VAL A 104 14.45 -18.78 6.48
CA VAL A 104 14.40 -18.24 5.11
C VAL A 104 13.58 -16.95 5.04
N PHE A 105 12.46 -16.88 5.76
CA PHE A 105 11.48 -15.79 5.67
C PHE A 105 11.36 -14.92 6.93
N GLY A 106 11.86 -15.34 8.07
CA GLY A 106 11.73 -14.62 9.33
C GLY A 106 12.82 -13.56 9.60
N ARG A 107 13.86 -13.49 8.77
CA ARG A 107 14.98 -12.53 8.92
C ARG A 107 15.63 -12.21 7.59
N SER A 108 16.01 -10.94 7.37
CA SER A 108 16.75 -10.53 6.18
C SER A 108 17.91 -9.60 6.52
N ARG A 109 19.14 -10.02 6.19
CA ARG A 109 20.33 -9.15 6.24
C ARG A 109 20.27 -8.00 5.22
N ILE A 110 19.57 -8.20 4.11
CA ILE A 110 19.44 -7.17 3.05
C ILE A 110 18.47 -6.08 3.51
N ALA A 111 17.44 -6.42 4.32
CA ALA A 111 16.60 -5.42 4.97
C ALA A 111 17.43 -4.52 5.88
N ALA A 112 18.37 -5.07 6.65
CA ALA A 112 19.25 -4.30 7.53
C ALA A 112 20.18 -3.33 6.76
N ILE A 113 20.72 -3.74 5.59
CA ILE A 113 21.52 -2.85 4.74
C ILE A 113 20.64 -1.73 4.16
N MET A 114 19.45 -2.06 3.70
CA MET A 114 18.51 -1.07 3.17
C MET A 114 18.07 -0.10 4.27
N GLN A 115 17.80 -0.60 5.47
CA GLN A 115 17.48 0.19 6.66
C GLN A 115 18.60 1.20 6.96
N GLN A 116 19.87 0.74 7.03
CA GLN A 116 21.01 1.62 7.29
C GLN A 116 21.14 2.74 6.26
N HIS A 117 20.92 2.45 4.97
CA HIS A 117 20.94 3.47 3.92
C HIS A 117 19.75 4.44 4.08
N PHE A 118 18.58 3.93 4.48
CA PHE A 118 17.39 4.76 4.70
C PHE A 118 17.60 5.70 5.90
N GLU A 119 18.08 5.18 7.02
CA GLU A 119 18.40 5.95 8.23
C GLU A 119 19.42 7.05 7.95
N GLN A 120 20.44 6.75 7.13
CA GLN A 120 21.42 7.75 6.69
C GLN A 120 20.74 8.90 5.91
N ARG A 121 19.80 8.59 4.98
CA ARG A 121 19.08 9.63 4.21
C ARG A 121 18.14 10.44 5.08
N ILE A 122 17.50 9.83 6.05
CA ILE A 122 16.66 10.53 7.04
C ILE A 122 17.52 11.52 7.84
N GLU A 123 18.71 11.12 8.31
CA GLU A 123 19.59 12.01 9.07
C GLU A 123 20.14 13.15 8.20
N GLU A 124 20.51 12.89 6.93
CA GLU A 124 20.96 13.93 5.98
C GLU A 124 19.86 14.97 5.69
N SER A 125 18.59 14.55 5.64
CA SER A 125 17.46 15.46 5.37
C SER A 125 16.94 16.21 6.59
N ARG A 126 17.42 15.87 7.80
CA ARG A 126 16.89 16.38 9.07
C ARG A 126 16.88 17.91 9.18
N GLU A 127 17.90 18.57 8.64
CA GLU A 127 17.99 20.04 8.66
C GLU A 127 16.95 20.71 7.74
N TYR A 128 16.46 19.99 6.72
CA TYR A 128 15.47 20.45 5.75
C TYR A 128 14.02 20.13 6.14
N LEU A 129 13.82 19.26 7.13
CA LEU A 129 12.51 18.84 7.65
C LEU A 129 12.29 19.32 9.08
N ARG A 130 12.54 20.60 9.34
CA ARG A 130 12.33 21.18 10.67
C ARG A 130 10.91 21.67 10.85
N ASP A 131 10.31 21.31 11.99
CA ASP A 131 9.06 21.94 12.43
C ASP A 131 9.26 23.45 12.57
N ARG A 132 8.27 24.21 12.13
CA ARG A 132 8.18 25.63 12.44
C ARG A 132 7.58 25.81 13.83
N PRO A 133 8.31 26.44 14.78
CA PRO A 133 7.80 26.60 16.14
C PRO A 133 6.45 27.31 16.20
N GLU A 134 6.25 28.30 15.30
CA GLU A 134 5.00 29.08 15.25
C GLU A 134 3.81 28.20 14.83
N THR A 135 3.97 27.35 13.80
CA THR A 135 2.93 26.42 13.31
C THR A 135 2.57 25.42 14.39
N ARG A 136 3.57 24.87 15.09
CA ARG A 136 3.35 23.93 16.20
C ARG A 136 2.64 24.60 17.37
N GLN A 137 3.07 25.81 17.77
CA GLN A 137 2.43 26.55 18.84
C GLN A 137 0.96 26.87 18.51
N LYS A 138 0.66 27.32 17.31
CA LYS A 138 -0.73 27.56 16.87
C LYS A 138 -1.59 26.30 16.95
N LEU A 139 -1.05 25.16 16.49
CA LEU A 139 -1.79 23.90 16.55
C LEU A 139 -2.03 23.48 18.02
N GLU A 140 -1.06 23.68 18.91
CA GLU A 140 -1.19 23.37 20.33
C GLU A 140 -2.20 24.28 21.05
N GLU A 141 -2.20 25.57 20.74
CA GLU A 141 -3.18 26.52 21.26
C GLU A 141 -4.60 26.20 20.75
N LEU A 142 -4.73 25.72 19.51
CA LEU A 142 -6.01 25.39 18.90
C LEU A 142 -6.59 24.09 19.42
N ASP A 143 -5.79 23.04 19.50
CA ASP A 143 -6.14 21.71 20.03
C ASP A 143 -4.89 20.93 20.45
N PRO A 144 -4.62 20.82 21.77
CA PRO A 144 -3.51 20.03 22.28
C PRO A 144 -3.55 18.56 21.86
N SER A 145 -4.76 18.00 21.62
CA SER A 145 -4.92 16.62 21.20
C SER A 145 -4.46 16.41 19.76
N ALA A 146 -4.81 17.31 18.84
CA ALA A 146 -4.33 17.31 17.47
C ALA A 146 -2.83 17.58 17.39
N SER A 147 -2.32 18.52 18.25
CA SER A 147 -0.88 18.78 18.37
C SER A 147 -0.10 17.53 18.78
N ASN A 148 -0.62 16.73 19.70
CA ASN A 148 0.03 15.47 20.11
C ASN A 148 0.03 14.42 19.00
N GLN A 149 -1.02 14.35 18.16
CA GLN A 149 -1.02 13.48 16.98
C GLN A 149 0.04 13.91 15.96
N SER A 150 0.05 15.20 15.62
CA SER A 150 1.04 15.79 14.73
C SER A 150 2.46 15.62 15.25
N ARG A 151 2.68 15.78 16.56
CA ARG A 151 3.99 15.57 17.19
C ARG A 151 4.46 14.14 17.03
N TYR A 152 3.58 13.14 17.26
CA TYR A 152 3.92 11.73 17.01
C TYR A 152 4.41 11.52 15.58
N ILE A 153 3.68 12.03 14.58
CA ILE A 153 4.09 11.94 13.18
C ILE A 153 5.45 12.61 12.96
N SER A 154 5.67 13.83 13.46
CA SER A 154 6.95 14.55 13.31
C SER A 154 8.11 13.83 14.00
N ASP A 155 7.89 13.29 15.21
CA ASP A 155 8.96 12.69 15.99
C ASP A 155 9.36 11.31 15.45
N VAL A 156 8.41 10.56 14.89
CA VAL A 156 8.63 9.19 14.41
C VAL A 156 8.94 9.18 12.91
N SER A 157 8.06 9.72 12.06
CA SER A 157 8.29 9.70 10.60
C SER A 157 9.20 10.84 10.10
N ARG A 158 9.54 11.80 10.97
CA ARG A 158 10.41 12.97 10.71
C ARG A 158 9.82 14.01 9.75
N PHE A 159 8.55 13.95 9.42
CA PHE A 159 7.89 14.89 8.51
C PHE A 159 7.09 15.94 9.29
N PRO A 160 7.43 17.24 9.17
CA PRO A 160 6.78 18.31 9.91
C PRO A 160 5.37 18.63 9.42
N VAL A 161 4.58 19.31 10.26
CA VAL A 161 3.28 19.87 9.91
C VAL A 161 3.42 21.24 9.26
N HIS A 162 2.52 21.54 8.31
CA HIS A 162 2.49 22.79 7.57
C HIS A 162 1.11 23.45 7.62
N GLU A 163 1.08 24.80 7.64
CA GLU A 163 -0.14 25.60 7.50
C GLU A 163 -0.35 26.08 6.06
N ASN A 164 0.72 26.57 5.42
CA ASN A 164 0.69 27.25 4.13
C ASN A 164 0.52 26.24 2.98
N THR A 165 -0.61 25.53 2.99
CA THR A 165 -0.90 24.49 2.00
C THR A 165 -2.41 24.36 1.86
N THR A 166 -2.88 24.40 0.62
CA THR A 166 -4.26 24.04 0.27
C THR A 166 -4.34 22.60 -0.16
N ALA A 167 -5.49 21.98 0.06
CA ALA A 167 -5.79 20.63 -0.38
C ALA A 167 -7.03 20.62 -1.28
N GLU A 168 -7.04 19.72 -2.27
CA GLU A 168 -8.18 19.42 -3.12
C GLU A 168 -8.40 17.89 -3.12
N TYR A 169 -9.60 17.45 -2.79
CA TYR A 169 -9.96 16.03 -2.71
C TYR A 169 -10.64 15.57 -3.98
N PHE A 170 -10.28 14.38 -4.45
CA PHE A 170 -10.89 13.74 -5.61
C PHE A 170 -11.59 12.45 -5.18
N GLN A 171 -12.87 12.40 -5.43
CA GLN A 171 -13.71 11.26 -5.07
C GLN A 171 -13.45 10.05 -5.97
N VAL A 172 -13.03 10.27 -7.21
CA VAL A 172 -12.74 9.23 -8.21
C VAL A 172 -11.55 9.64 -9.08
N GLY A 173 -10.91 8.67 -9.71
CA GLY A 173 -9.78 8.92 -10.60
C GLY A 173 -10.14 9.71 -11.86
N ASP A 174 -11.40 9.62 -12.29
CA ASP A 174 -11.92 10.38 -13.43
C ASP A 174 -11.80 11.88 -13.21
N ASP A 175 -12.01 12.35 -11.98
CA ASP A 175 -11.92 13.77 -11.61
C ASP A 175 -10.45 14.19 -11.40
N MET A 176 -9.62 13.31 -10.81
CA MET A 176 -8.20 13.59 -10.59
C MET A 176 -7.41 13.70 -11.90
N PHE A 177 -7.66 12.82 -12.86
CA PHE A 177 -6.80 12.67 -14.03
C PHE A 177 -6.69 13.93 -14.90
N PRO A 178 -7.79 14.64 -15.25
CA PRO A 178 -7.69 15.90 -15.98
C PRO A 178 -6.87 16.98 -15.25
N VAL A 179 -7.00 17.03 -13.92
CA VAL A 179 -6.25 17.98 -13.08
C VAL A 179 -4.77 17.62 -13.07
N LEU A 180 -4.42 16.34 -12.88
CA LEU A 180 -3.04 15.83 -12.94
C LEU A 180 -2.38 16.19 -14.29
N VAL A 181 -3.09 15.95 -15.41
CA VAL A 181 -2.61 16.29 -16.76
C VAL A 181 -2.37 17.79 -16.90
N ARG A 182 -3.25 18.62 -16.37
CA ARG A 182 -3.09 20.09 -16.39
C ARG A 182 -1.85 20.54 -15.62
N GLU A 183 -1.65 20.03 -14.40
CA GLU A 183 -0.52 20.40 -13.55
C GLU A 183 0.81 19.90 -14.13
N LEU A 184 0.87 18.66 -14.66
CA LEU A 184 2.08 18.12 -15.32
C LEU A 184 2.54 19.00 -16.49
N LYS A 185 1.62 19.53 -17.31
CA LYS A 185 1.94 20.44 -18.42
C LYS A 185 2.54 21.77 -17.97
N GLN A 186 2.29 22.18 -16.72
CA GLN A 186 2.81 23.44 -16.17
C GLN A 186 4.21 23.30 -15.56
N ALA A 187 4.73 22.10 -15.41
CA ALA A 187 6.04 21.81 -14.81
C ALA A 187 7.17 22.60 -15.50
N LYS A 188 8.07 23.18 -14.70
CA LYS A 188 9.19 24.02 -15.18
C LYS A 188 10.55 23.53 -14.68
N LYS A 189 10.63 22.84 -13.55
CA LYS A 189 11.89 22.47 -12.89
C LYS A 189 12.06 20.97 -12.76
N TYR A 190 11.11 20.30 -12.13
CA TYR A 190 11.16 18.86 -11.98
C TYR A 190 9.78 18.20 -11.89
N ILE A 191 9.72 16.95 -12.29
CA ILE A 191 8.57 16.05 -12.09
C ILE A 191 9.09 14.77 -11.47
N PHE A 192 8.62 14.44 -10.28
CA PHE A 192 8.92 13.17 -9.61
C PHE A 192 7.67 12.31 -9.52
N ILE A 193 7.78 11.07 -9.97
CA ILE A 193 6.67 10.12 -10.04
C ILE A 193 7.09 8.82 -9.38
N GLU A 194 6.30 8.33 -8.43
CA GLU A 194 6.52 7.07 -7.73
C GLU A 194 5.19 6.31 -7.63
N TYR A 195 5.11 5.14 -8.30
CA TYR A 195 3.85 4.40 -8.37
C TYR A 195 4.05 2.89 -8.24
N PHE A 196 3.12 2.25 -7.51
CA PHE A 196 3.11 0.80 -7.36
C PHE A 196 2.74 0.09 -8.67
N ILE A 197 1.70 0.56 -9.38
CA ILE A 197 1.27 -0.01 -10.67
C ILE A 197 1.29 1.07 -11.75
N ILE A 198 1.95 0.74 -12.85
CA ILE A 198 1.82 1.43 -14.14
C ILE A 198 1.38 0.39 -15.15
N ASN A 199 0.32 0.68 -15.90
CA ASN A 199 -0.19 -0.19 -16.95
C ASN A 199 -0.39 0.59 -18.23
N ASP A 200 0.00 -0.01 -19.35
CA ASP A 200 -0.19 0.59 -20.66
C ASP A 200 -1.68 0.81 -20.96
N GLY A 201 -2.03 2.02 -21.39
CA GLY A 201 -3.38 2.45 -21.63
C GLY A 201 -3.49 3.95 -21.84
N VAL A 202 -4.71 4.47 -21.92
CA VAL A 202 -4.99 5.90 -22.18
C VAL A 202 -4.35 6.80 -21.12
N MET A 203 -4.53 6.43 -19.84
CA MET A 203 -3.99 7.21 -18.71
C MET A 203 -2.47 7.31 -18.79
N TRP A 204 -1.78 6.16 -18.87
CA TRP A 204 -0.32 6.15 -18.88
C TRP A 204 0.26 6.79 -20.13
N GLN A 205 -0.27 6.51 -21.32
CA GLN A 205 0.26 7.10 -22.56
C GLN A 205 0.09 8.62 -22.60
N THR A 206 -1.01 9.15 -22.06
CA THR A 206 -1.20 10.60 -21.94
C THR A 206 -0.15 11.24 -21.02
N ILE A 207 0.09 10.62 -19.86
CA ILE A 207 1.13 11.10 -18.93
C ILE A 207 2.51 10.96 -19.56
N LEU A 208 2.84 9.81 -20.13
CA LEU A 208 4.15 9.54 -20.73
C LEU A 208 4.51 10.56 -21.83
N ASN A 209 3.57 10.91 -22.70
CA ASN A 209 3.78 11.92 -23.73
C ASN A 209 4.17 13.29 -23.13
N ILE A 210 3.52 13.69 -22.02
CA ILE A 210 3.86 14.94 -21.33
C ILE A 210 5.25 14.84 -20.69
N LEU A 211 5.57 13.70 -20.07
CA LEU A 211 6.89 13.49 -19.45
C LEU A 211 8.02 13.55 -20.48
N GLU A 212 7.82 12.97 -21.68
CA GLU A 212 8.77 13.04 -22.79
C GLU A 212 8.96 14.49 -23.27
N GLU A 213 7.87 15.23 -23.45
CA GLU A 213 7.90 16.65 -23.82
C GLU A 213 8.66 17.47 -22.77
N LYS A 214 8.33 17.31 -21.48
CA LYS A 214 8.98 18.01 -20.38
C LYS A 214 10.47 17.66 -20.22
N ALA A 215 10.83 16.40 -20.41
CA ALA A 215 12.23 15.98 -20.40
C ALA A 215 13.02 16.62 -21.57
N ALA A 216 12.42 16.74 -22.74
CA ALA A 216 13.01 17.41 -23.89
C ALA A 216 13.16 18.94 -23.66
N GLU A 217 12.27 19.56 -22.87
CA GLU A 217 12.36 20.96 -22.42
C GLU A 217 13.44 21.18 -21.35
N GLY A 218 14.06 20.11 -20.82
CA GLY A 218 15.11 20.19 -19.79
C GLY A 218 14.61 20.09 -18.36
N VAL A 219 13.33 19.75 -18.13
CA VAL A 219 12.78 19.45 -16.81
C VAL A 219 13.38 18.16 -16.27
N ASP A 220 13.77 18.11 -14.98
CA ASP A 220 14.29 16.89 -14.33
C ASP A 220 13.14 15.90 -14.07
N VAL A 221 12.92 14.97 -15.00
CA VAL A 221 11.86 13.96 -14.89
C VAL A 221 12.43 12.68 -14.31
N ARG A 222 11.93 12.29 -13.12
CA ARG A 222 12.32 11.05 -12.42
C ARG A 222 11.11 10.18 -12.16
N LEU A 223 11.26 8.88 -12.39
CA LEU A 223 10.21 7.89 -12.20
C LEU A 223 10.72 6.68 -11.43
N ILE A 224 9.99 6.29 -10.38
CA ILE A 224 10.14 5.03 -9.66
C ILE A 224 8.87 4.20 -9.88
N TYR A 225 9.04 2.91 -10.17
CA TYR A 225 7.93 1.97 -10.13
C TYR A 225 8.31 0.68 -9.41
N ASP A 226 7.30 0.03 -8.79
CA ASP A 226 7.53 -1.24 -8.09
C ASP A 226 7.69 -2.40 -9.08
N GLY A 227 8.74 -3.19 -8.90
CA GLY A 227 9.07 -4.29 -9.81
C GLY A 227 8.11 -5.47 -9.76
N PHE A 228 7.31 -5.63 -8.69
CA PHE A 228 6.26 -6.65 -8.59
C PHE A 228 4.91 -6.11 -9.05
N GLY A 229 4.55 -4.89 -8.64
CA GLY A 229 3.32 -4.22 -9.06
C GLY A 229 3.23 -4.10 -10.59
N CYS A 230 4.37 -3.84 -11.24
CA CYS A 230 4.48 -3.73 -12.69
C CYS A 230 4.92 -5.01 -13.41
N LEU A 231 5.01 -6.16 -12.71
CA LEU A 231 5.53 -7.41 -13.28
C LEU A 231 4.76 -7.90 -14.51
N THR A 232 3.45 -7.70 -14.53
CA THR A 232 2.55 -8.18 -15.58
C THR A 232 2.02 -7.08 -16.49
N THR A 233 2.22 -5.82 -16.11
CA THR A 233 1.62 -4.66 -16.75
C THR A 233 2.61 -3.92 -17.65
N LEU A 234 3.92 -4.01 -17.36
CA LEU A 234 4.97 -3.39 -18.15
C LEU A 234 5.88 -4.42 -18.82
N PRO A 235 6.50 -4.08 -19.97
CA PRO A 235 7.53 -4.90 -20.62
C PRO A 235 8.73 -5.14 -19.70
N HIS A 236 9.48 -6.21 -19.98
CA HIS A 236 10.75 -6.45 -19.28
C HIS A 236 11.75 -5.33 -19.59
N LYS A 237 12.39 -4.77 -18.55
CA LYS A 237 13.35 -3.67 -18.65
C LYS A 237 12.76 -2.37 -19.21
N TYR A 238 11.48 -2.11 -18.97
CA TYR A 238 10.81 -0.90 -19.44
C TYR A 238 11.53 0.39 -19.01
N TYR A 239 12.25 0.38 -17.89
CA TYR A 239 13.08 1.52 -17.47
C TYR A 239 14.14 1.91 -18.50
N GLU A 240 14.70 0.96 -19.29
CA GLU A 240 15.64 1.26 -20.36
C GLU A 240 14.98 2.01 -21.53
N GLU A 241 13.69 1.76 -21.77
CA GLU A 241 12.90 2.48 -22.79
C GLU A 241 12.61 3.91 -22.34
N LEU A 242 12.24 4.10 -21.07
CA LEU A 242 12.01 5.43 -20.50
C LEU A 242 13.29 6.28 -20.49
N GLN A 243 14.44 5.68 -20.15
CA GLN A 243 15.72 6.37 -20.16
C GLN A 243 16.12 6.86 -21.56
N LYS A 244 15.79 6.11 -22.63
CA LYS A 244 15.99 6.56 -24.02
C LYS A 244 15.13 7.77 -24.40
N LYS A 245 14.03 8.00 -23.70
CA LYS A 245 13.12 9.13 -23.85
C LYS A 245 13.50 10.33 -22.95
N GLY A 246 14.66 10.29 -22.29
CA GLY A 246 15.14 11.34 -21.39
C GLY A 246 14.59 11.29 -19.97
N ILE A 247 13.76 10.29 -19.64
CA ILE A 247 13.18 10.12 -18.32
C ILE A 247 14.11 9.27 -17.46
N LYS A 248 14.62 9.82 -16.35
CA LYS A 248 15.41 9.04 -15.39
C LYS A 248 14.49 8.06 -14.68
N CYS A 249 14.76 6.77 -14.79
CA CYS A 249 13.88 5.74 -14.26
C CYS A 249 14.63 4.72 -13.41
N GLN A 250 14.06 4.40 -12.24
CA GLN A 250 14.53 3.33 -11.34
C GLN A 250 13.40 2.36 -11.03
N VAL A 251 13.76 1.11 -10.69
CA VAL A 251 12.80 0.06 -10.34
C VAL A 251 13.01 -0.35 -8.89
N PHE A 252 11.98 -0.15 -8.07
CA PHE A 252 12.01 -0.61 -6.70
C PHE A 252 11.90 -2.14 -6.65
N ASN A 253 12.82 -2.78 -5.94
CA ASN A 253 12.83 -4.21 -5.63
C ASN A 253 12.38 -5.10 -6.82
N PRO A 254 13.15 -5.09 -7.93
CA PRO A 254 12.78 -5.82 -9.14
C PRO A 254 12.59 -7.30 -8.82
N PHE A 255 11.49 -7.86 -9.31
CA PHE A 255 11.14 -9.24 -9.00
C PHE A 255 12.20 -10.22 -9.52
N ARG A 256 12.76 -11.01 -8.60
CA ARG A 256 13.67 -12.11 -8.87
C ARG A 256 12.99 -13.42 -8.47
N PRO A 257 13.10 -14.51 -9.24
CA PRO A 257 12.48 -15.79 -8.92
C PRO A 257 13.27 -16.54 -7.84
N ILE A 258 13.52 -15.89 -6.70
CA ILE A 258 14.21 -16.43 -5.53
C ILE A 258 13.28 -16.20 -4.34
N LEU A 259 13.05 -17.27 -3.55
CA LEU A 259 12.32 -17.16 -2.29
C LEU A 259 13.18 -16.33 -1.31
N ASN A 260 12.79 -15.07 -1.14
CA ASN A 260 13.46 -14.14 -0.22
C ASN A 260 12.41 -13.21 0.39
N ILE A 261 12.53 -12.95 1.69
CA ILE A 261 11.60 -12.10 2.45
C ILE A 261 11.52 -10.67 1.91
N ILE A 262 12.62 -10.10 1.40
CA ILE A 262 12.66 -8.76 0.81
C ILE A 262 11.68 -8.61 -0.36
N GLN A 263 11.37 -9.70 -1.04
CA GLN A 263 10.35 -9.70 -2.10
C GLN A 263 8.97 -9.34 -1.56
N ASN A 264 8.72 -9.39 -0.25
CA ASN A 264 7.46 -8.98 0.38
C ASN A 264 7.39 -7.47 0.62
N ASN A 265 8.53 -6.80 0.82
CA ASN A 265 8.56 -5.35 0.98
C ASN A 265 8.33 -4.71 -0.38
N ARG A 266 7.26 -3.91 -0.49
CA ARG A 266 6.82 -3.24 -1.73
C ARG A 266 6.73 -1.75 -1.52
N ASP A 267 7.02 -1.03 -2.57
CA ASP A 267 6.75 0.40 -2.62
C ASP A 267 5.31 0.60 -3.10
N HIS A 268 4.41 0.79 -2.13
CA HIS A 268 2.98 0.92 -2.42
C HIS A 268 2.55 2.39 -2.48
N ARG A 269 3.48 3.33 -2.39
CA ARG A 269 3.22 4.76 -2.51
C ARG A 269 2.78 5.15 -3.91
N LYS A 270 2.06 6.24 -4.01
CA LYS A 270 1.59 6.81 -5.27
C LYS A 270 1.76 8.32 -5.17
N LEU A 271 2.93 8.77 -5.59
CA LEU A 271 3.33 10.17 -5.52
C LEU A 271 3.52 10.75 -6.92
N CYS A 272 2.96 11.92 -7.16
CA CYS A 272 3.34 12.76 -8.28
C CYS A 272 3.63 14.17 -7.77
N ILE A 273 4.85 14.61 -7.92
CA ILE A 273 5.36 15.89 -7.38
C ILE A 273 5.83 16.74 -8.54
N ILE A 274 5.38 17.99 -8.57
CA ILE A 274 5.67 18.94 -9.63
C ILE A 274 6.25 20.20 -9.00
N ASP A 275 7.50 20.51 -9.34
CA ASP A 275 8.23 21.71 -8.92
C ASP A 275 8.29 21.95 -7.39
N GLY A 276 8.05 20.90 -6.57
CA GLY A 276 7.98 20.99 -5.10
C GLY A 276 6.80 21.78 -4.54
N TRP A 277 5.87 22.12 -5.41
CA TRP A 277 4.75 23.01 -5.14
C TRP A 277 3.40 22.29 -5.23
N VAL A 278 3.25 21.38 -6.19
CA VAL A 278 2.06 20.56 -6.38
C VAL A 278 2.41 19.11 -6.12
N GLY A 279 1.64 18.46 -5.24
CA GLY A 279 1.82 17.04 -4.93
C GLY A 279 0.50 16.30 -4.96
N PHE A 280 0.47 15.12 -5.59
CA PHE A 280 -0.68 14.21 -5.59
C PHE A 280 -0.32 12.94 -4.85
N THR A 281 -1.25 12.45 -4.00
CA THR A 281 -1.21 11.10 -3.44
C THR A 281 -2.60 10.55 -3.23
N GLY A 282 -2.70 9.24 -2.94
CA GLY A 282 -3.96 8.53 -2.71
C GLY A 282 -3.90 7.07 -3.17
N GLY A 283 -5.06 6.45 -3.37
CA GLY A 283 -5.13 5.03 -3.78
C GLY A 283 -4.92 4.79 -5.27
N ILE A 284 -5.03 5.83 -6.11
CA ILE A 284 -5.10 5.75 -7.58
C ILE A 284 -3.73 5.41 -8.18
N ASN A 285 -3.64 4.30 -8.91
CA ASN A 285 -2.46 3.94 -9.72
C ASN A 285 -2.60 4.45 -11.16
N LEU A 286 -1.52 4.34 -11.96
CA LEU A 286 -1.50 4.78 -13.36
C LEU A 286 -1.98 3.67 -14.29
N ALA A 287 -3.29 3.42 -14.30
CA ALA A 287 -3.93 2.41 -15.15
C ALA A 287 -5.38 2.78 -15.44
N ASP A 288 -5.89 2.37 -16.61
CA ASP A 288 -7.20 2.78 -17.13
C ASP A 288 -8.39 2.34 -16.28
N GLU A 289 -8.27 1.28 -15.48
CA GLU A 289 -9.30 0.88 -14.54
C GLU A 289 -9.52 1.92 -13.44
N TYR A 290 -8.50 2.66 -13.02
CA TYR A 290 -8.59 3.68 -11.96
C TYR A 290 -9.29 4.97 -12.42
N ILE A 291 -9.39 5.19 -13.72
CA ILE A 291 -10.13 6.30 -14.34
C ILE A 291 -11.38 5.80 -15.09
N ASN A 292 -11.87 4.62 -14.77
CA ASN A 292 -13.07 3.99 -15.34
C ASN A 292 -13.12 3.92 -16.88
N GLN A 293 -11.98 4.08 -17.57
CA GLN A 293 -11.86 3.88 -19.03
C GLN A 293 -11.83 2.39 -19.40
N LYS A 294 -11.61 1.52 -18.41
CA LYS A 294 -11.62 0.07 -18.56
C LYS A 294 -12.32 -0.58 -17.39
N GLU A 295 -13.46 -1.22 -17.66
CA GLU A 295 -14.16 -1.98 -16.67
C GLU A 295 -13.40 -3.27 -16.30
N ARG A 296 -13.12 -3.47 -15.00
CA ARG A 296 -12.43 -4.66 -14.51
C ARG A 296 -13.20 -5.39 -13.41
N PHE A 297 -13.75 -4.66 -12.45
CA PHE A 297 -14.55 -5.16 -11.33
C PHE A 297 -15.75 -4.24 -11.07
N GLY A 298 -16.46 -3.84 -12.13
CA GLY A 298 -17.48 -2.80 -12.09
C GLY A 298 -16.84 -1.41 -11.96
N HIS A 299 -17.59 -0.45 -11.41
CA HIS A 299 -17.10 0.91 -11.18
C HIS A 299 -15.96 0.91 -10.17
N TRP A 300 -14.82 1.52 -10.54
CA TRP A 300 -13.65 1.63 -9.68
C TRP A 300 -13.72 2.92 -8.87
N LYS A 301 -13.95 2.78 -7.57
CA LYS A 301 -14.02 3.88 -6.61
C LYS A 301 -12.70 3.98 -5.85
N ASP A 302 -11.90 4.99 -6.19
CA ASP A 302 -10.64 5.27 -5.48
C ASP A 302 -10.46 6.77 -5.32
N THR A 303 -9.72 7.19 -4.31
CA THR A 303 -9.62 8.59 -3.91
C THR A 303 -8.18 9.08 -3.97
N ALA A 304 -8.03 10.39 -4.17
CA ALA A 304 -6.75 11.09 -4.10
C ALA A 304 -6.90 12.48 -3.47
N VAL A 305 -5.78 13.04 -3.07
CA VAL A 305 -5.66 14.43 -2.65
C VAL A 305 -4.52 15.10 -3.44
N MET A 306 -4.78 16.31 -3.90
CA MET A 306 -3.76 17.22 -4.40
C MET A 306 -3.45 18.27 -3.35
N LEU A 307 -2.19 18.46 -3.07
CA LEU A 307 -1.68 19.52 -2.21
C LEU A 307 -1.02 20.59 -3.05
N LYS A 308 -1.26 21.86 -2.70
CA LYS A 308 -0.51 22.99 -3.23
C LYS A 308 0.04 23.82 -2.09
N GLY A 309 1.36 23.85 -1.97
CA GLY A 309 2.02 24.62 -0.94
C GLY A 309 3.20 23.91 -0.28
N GLU A 310 3.56 24.39 0.89
CA GLU A 310 4.78 23.99 1.60
C GLU A 310 4.80 22.51 2.01
N ALA A 311 3.66 21.90 2.29
CA ALA A 311 3.59 20.48 2.68
C ALA A 311 4.06 19.53 1.56
N VAL A 312 4.09 19.96 0.30
CA VAL A 312 4.62 19.16 -0.82
C VAL A 312 6.12 18.89 -0.66
N TRP A 313 6.81 19.70 0.15
CA TRP A 313 8.20 19.44 0.49
C TRP A 313 8.39 18.10 1.22
N ASN A 314 7.50 17.73 2.13
CA ASN A 314 7.54 16.41 2.75
C ASN A 314 7.51 15.30 1.69
N MET A 315 6.59 15.39 0.73
CA MET A 315 6.47 14.42 -0.36
C MET A 315 7.73 14.39 -1.24
N THR A 316 8.33 15.56 -1.50
CA THR A 316 9.57 15.67 -2.28
C THR A 316 10.72 14.95 -1.59
N VAL A 317 10.88 15.13 -0.28
CA VAL A 317 11.93 14.45 0.50
C VAL A 317 11.67 12.94 0.58
N MET A 318 10.41 12.50 0.73
CA MET A 318 10.05 11.06 0.67
C MET A 318 10.54 10.43 -0.64
N PHE A 319 10.26 11.07 -1.76
CA PHE A 319 10.72 10.59 -3.07
C PHE A 319 12.25 10.56 -3.17
N LEU A 320 12.93 11.61 -2.72
CA LEU A 320 14.39 11.72 -2.79
C LEU A 320 15.09 10.66 -1.92
N HIS A 321 14.54 10.32 -0.76
CA HIS A 321 15.02 9.21 0.06
C HIS A 321 14.97 7.89 -0.72
N MET A 322 13.82 7.57 -1.29
CA MET A 322 13.65 6.33 -2.04
C MET A 322 14.54 6.31 -3.29
N TRP A 323 14.61 7.42 -4.01
CA TRP A 323 15.48 7.54 -5.18
C TRP A 323 16.94 7.25 -4.88
N ALA A 324 17.47 7.81 -3.78
CA ALA A 324 18.85 7.61 -3.35
C ALA A 324 19.10 6.18 -2.89
N VAL A 325 18.17 5.59 -2.13
CA VAL A 325 18.29 4.21 -1.60
C VAL A 325 18.26 3.17 -2.74
N ILE A 326 17.38 3.32 -3.72
CA ILE A 326 17.31 2.41 -4.87
C ILE A 326 18.57 2.55 -5.73
N GLY A 327 19.01 3.79 -5.98
CA GLY A 327 20.20 4.09 -6.78
C GLY A 327 21.51 3.67 -6.11
N ARG A 328 21.48 3.31 -4.82
CA ARG A 328 22.68 3.00 -4.01
C ARG A 328 23.74 4.09 -4.13
N SER A 329 23.30 5.34 -4.21
CA SER A 329 24.23 6.46 -4.25
C SER A 329 24.94 6.60 -2.92
N GLU A 330 26.27 6.67 -2.92
CA GLU A 330 27.06 7.05 -1.75
C GLU A 330 27.12 8.57 -1.59
N GLU A 331 26.79 9.32 -2.64
CA GLU A 331 26.75 10.78 -2.61
C GLU A 331 25.53 11.27 -1.83
N SER A 332 25.71 12.33 -1.06
CA SER A 332 24.61 13.03 -0.38
C SER A 332 23.64 13.61 -1.40
N VAL A 333 22.37 13.64 -1.03
CA VAL A 333 21.32 14.27 -1.86
C VAL A 333 21.43 15.79 -1.71
N ASP A 334 21.48 16.50 -2.82
CA ASP A 334 21.37 17.97 -2.82
C ASP A 334 19.90 18.37 -2.64
N TYR A 335 19.42 18.36 -1.39
CA TYR A 335 18.07 18.79 -1.05
C TYR A 335 17.80 20.25 -1.40
N GLU A 336 18.83 21.10 -1.26
CA GLU A 336 18.75 22.53 -1.52
C GLU A 336 18.37 22.84 -2.98
N ALA A 337 18.80 21.98 -3.93
CA ALA A 337 18.45 22.12 -5.35
C ALA A 337 16.95 21.97 -5.63
N TYR A 338 16.21 21.27 -4.74
CA TYR A 338 14.78 20.98 -4.90
C TYR A 338 13.90 21.78 -3.96
N PHE A 339 14.48 22.65 -3.14
CA PHE A 339 13.74 23.40 -2.13
C PHE A 339 12.78 24.42 -2.80
N PRO A 340 11.46 24.38 -2.48
CA PRO A 340 10.45 25.13 -3.21
C PRO A 340 10.66 26.65 -3.16
N HIS A 341 11.19 27.22 -2.08
CA HIS A 341 11.45 28.66 -1.96
C HIS A 341 12.48 29.22 -2.96
N ARG A 342 13.21 28.35 -3.66
CA ARG A 342 14.06 28.76 -4.79
C ARG A 342 13.28 29.07 -6.07
N TYR A 343 12.07 28.53 -6.17
CA TYR A 343 11.30 28.53 -7.42
C TYR A 343 9.98 29.27 -7.30
N HIS A 344 9.51 29.49 -6.07
CA HIS A 344 8.23 30.12 -5.75
C HIS A 344 8.45 31.28 -4.80
N GLU A 345 8.21 32.51 -5.29
CA GLU A 345 8.26 33.74 -4.49
C GLU A 345 6.91 34.07 -3.85
N GLU A 346 5.84 33.39 -4.30
CA GLU A 346 4.46 33.61 -3.83
C GLU A 346 4.26 32.97 -2.44
N GLU A 347 3.52 33.68 -1.59
CA GLU A 347 3.03 33.09 -0.34
C GLU A 347 1.92 32.08 -0.65
N PHE A 348 1.97 30.94 0.04
CA PHE A 348 0.95 29.92 -0.07
C PHE A 348 -0.27 30.28 0.77
N GLU A 349 -1.46 29.95 0.29
CA GLU A 349 -2.67 30.07 1.08
C GLU A 349 -2.63 29.09 2.26
N SER A 350 -3.14 29.52 3.40
CA SER A 350 -3.32 28.67 4.58
C SER A 350 -4.76 28.20 4.66
N ASP A 351 -4.95 26.89 4.79
CA ASP A 351 -6.26 26.26 5.00
C ASP A 351 -6.10 25.10 6.00
N GLY A 352 -6.09 25.44 7.29
CA GLY A 352 -5.83 24.50 8.36
C GLY A 352 -4.40 23.97 8.40
N PHE A 353 -4.23 22.71 8.78
CA PHE A 353 -2.93 22.05 8.93
C PHE A 353 -2.87 20.77 8.07
N VAL A 354 -1.73 20.58 7.41
CA VAL A 354 -1.50 19.47 6.51
C VAL A 354 -0.13 18.85 6.82
N GLN A 355 -0.09 17.54 6.98
CA GLN A 355 1.14 16.80 7.32
C GLN A 355 1.23 15.51 6.51
N PRO A 356 1.85 15.55 5.31
CA PRO A 356 2.23 14.32 4.60
C PRO A 356 3.26 13.55 5.40
N PHE A 357 3.05 12.23 5.55
CA PHE A 357 3.94 11.33 6.26
C PHE A 357 4.11 10.02 5.49
N CYS A 358 5.18 9.29 5.77
CA CYS A 358 5.37 7.95 5.23
C CYS A 358 5.51 6.92 6.34
N ASP A 359 5.24 5.68 5.96
CA ASP A 359 5.49 4.49 6.74
C ASP A 359 6.52 3.61 6.03
N THR A 360 7.35 2.89 6.79
CA THR A 360 8.42 2.05 6.26
C THR A 360 8.46 0.70 6.97
N PRO A 361 8.60 -0.41 6.24
CA PRO A 361 8.73 -1.72 6.86
C PRO A 361 10.15 -2.03 7.37
N LEU A 362 11.01 -1.02 7.45
CA LEU A 362 12.43 -1.19 7.77
C LEU A 362 12.76 -0.92 9.25
N ASP A 363 11.89 -0.22 9.96
CA ASP A 363 11.99 0.04 11.40
C ASP A 363 10.95 -0.76 12.19
N GLU A 364 10.83 -0.49 13.48
CA GLU A 364 9.90 -1.19 14.39
C GLU A 364 8.59 -0.41 14.61
N GLU A 365 8.50 0.82 14.08
CA GLU A 365 7.33 1.67 14.19
C GLU A 365 6.32 1.38 13.09
N VAL A 366 5.05 1.48 13.40
CA VAL A 366 3.94 1.23 12.48
C VAL A 366 3.13 2.53 12.36
N VAL A 367 3.77 3.52 11.74
CA VAL A 367 3.28 4.92 11.73
C VAL A 367 1.85 5.00 11.18
N GLY A 368 1.56 4.27 10.11
CA GLY A 368 0.24 4.28 9.50
C GLY A 368 -0.85 3.75 10.42
N GLU A 369 -0.60 2.65 11.11
CA GLU A 369 -1.53 2.07 12.07
C GLU A 369 -1.73 2.97 13.28
N ASP A 370 -0.63 3.51 13.83
CA ASP A 370 -0.67 4.36 15.02
C ASP A 370 -1.40 5.68 14.76
N VAL A 371 -1.25 6.26 13.57
CA VAL A 371 -2.04 7.43 13.15
C VAL A 371 -3.53 7.09 13.14
N TYR A 372 -3.92 5.94 12.57
CA TYR A 372 -5.31 5.50 12.56
C TYR A 372 -5.86 5.19 13.95
N LEU A 373 -5.08 4.48 14.78
CA LEU A 373 -5.43 4.22 16.19
C LEU A 373 -5.62 5.51 16.97
N ASN A 374 -4.77 6.50 16.75
CA ASN A 374 -4.86 7.81 17.37
C ASN A 374 -6.18 8.52 17.01
N ILE A 375 -6.58 8.50 15.75
CA ILE A 375 -7.85 9.09 15.29
C ILE A 375 -9.04 8.37 15.92
N ILE A 376 -9.06 7.03 15.88
CA ILE A 376 -10.16 6.23 16.43
C ILE A 376 -10.31 6.45 17.94
N ASN A 377 -9.20 6.44 18.69
CA ASN A 377 -9.21 6.61 20.15
C ASN A 377 -9.59 8.02 20.61
N LYS A 378 -9.45 9.03 19.74
CA LYS A 378 -9.79 10.42 20.05
C LYS A 378 -11.14 10.86 19.48
N ALA A 379 -11.77 10.04 18.65
CA ALA A 379 -13.08 10.32 18.07
C ALA A 379 -14.15 10.50 19.17
N LYS A 380 -14.97 11.54 19.02
CA LYS A 380 -16.02 11.92 20.00
C LYS A 380 -17.42 11.69 19.46
N LYS A 381 -17.62 11.89 18.16
CA LYS A 381 -18.93 11.81 17.50
C LYS A 381 -18.97 10.68 16.49
N TYR A 382 -18.02 10.65 15.57
CA TYR A 382 -17.97 9.65 14.52
C TYR A 382 -16.54 9.42 13.99
N VAL A 383 -16.32 8.24 13.42
CA VAL A 383 -15.19 7.94 12.53
C VAL A 383 -15.70 7.10 11.35
N TYR A 384 -15.44 7.58 10.12
CA TYR A 384 -15.81 6.91 8.88
C TYR A 384 -14.56 6.50 8.12
N ILE A 385 -14.55 5.25 7.65
CA ILE A 385 -13.37 4.58 7.12
C ILE A 385 -13.70 3.93 5.79
N CYS A 386 -12.91 4.23 4.74
CA CYS A 386 -12.89 3.45 3.50
C CYS A 386 -11.61 2.62 3.44
N THR A 387 -11.73 1.33 3.15
CA THR A 387 -10.59 0.44 2.92
C THR A 387 -10.94 -0.71 1.98
N PRO A 388 -10.06 -1.07 1.01
CA PRO A 388 -10.31 -2.22 0.14
C PRO A 388 -10.17 -3.56 0.85
N TYR A 389 -9.36 -3.59 1.92
CA TYR A 389 -9.09 -4.80 2.71
C TYR A 389 -9.22 -4.49 4.20
N LEU A 390 -9.98 -5.33 4.91
CA LEU A 390 -10.19 -5.21 6.35
C LEU A 390 -9.65 -6.49 7.02
N ILE A 391 -8.33 -6.52 7.22
CA ILE A 391 -7.60 -7.66 7.80
C ILE A 391 -6.71 -7.12 8.91
N ILE A 392 -7.36 -6.71 9.98
CA ILE A 392 -6.78 -5.94 11.09
C ILE A 392 -6.27 -6.83 12.21
N ASP A 393 -5.36 -6.31 12.97
CA ASP A 393 -4.85 -6.95 14.17
C ASP A 393 -5.78 -6.77 15.39
N ASN A 394 -5.31 -7.17 16.55
CA ASN A 394 -6.11 -7.10 17.77
C ASN A 394 -6.23 -5.67 18.32
N GLU A 395 -5.21 -4.87 18.16
CA GLU A 395 -5.13 -3.47 18.61
C GLU A 395 -6.17 -2.62 17.87
N MET A 396 -6.18 -2.69 16.55
CA MET A 396 -7.15 -1.99 15.69
C MET A 396 -8.57 -2.50 15.92
N MET A 397 -8.77 -3.83 16.04
CA MET A 397 -10.06 -4.42 16.38
C MET A 397 -10.59 -3.89 17.72
N THR A 398 -9.73 -3.82 18.72
CA THR A 398 -10.09 -3.35 20.07
C THR A 398 -10.47 -1.87 20.05
N ALA A 399 -9.69 -1.04 19.35
CA ALA A 399 -9.95 0.38 19.23
C ALA A 399 -11.31 0.67 18.56
N LEU A 400 -11.59 0.03 17.43
CA LEU A 400 -12.86 0.18 16.70
C LEU A 400 -14.07 -0.27 17.55
N CYS A 401 -13.94 -1.44 18.21
CA CYS A 401 -15.00 -1.95 19.07
C CYS A 401 -15.22 -1.07 20.30
N LEU A 402 -14.16 -0.54 20.91
CA LEU A 402 -14.25 0.34 22.08
C LEU A 402 -14.91 1.67 21.70
N ALA A 403 -14.48 2.29 20.59
CA ALA A 403 -15.08 3.54 20.11
C ALA A 403 -16.60 3.38 19.89
N ALA A 404 -17.02 2.32 19.18
CA ALA A 404 -18.44 2.07 18.94
C ALA A 404 -19.22 1.82 20.24
N LYS A 405 -18.70 1.02 21.16
CA LYS A 405 -19.32 0.77 22.49
C LYS A 405 -19.36 2.02 23.36
N SER A 406 -18.49 2.97 23.14
CA SER A 406 -18.44 4.26 23.84
C SER A 406 -19.41 5.29 23.24
N GLY A 407 -20.15 4.92 22.18
CA GLY A 407 -21.16 5.78 21.54
C GLY A 407 -20.69 6.56 20.32
N VAL A 408 -19.46 6.33 19.84
CA VAL A 408 -18.97 6.90 18.59
C VAL A 408 -19.63 6.17 17.41
N ASP A 409 -20.13 6.91 16.40
CA ASP A 409 -20.68 6.33 15.18
C ASP A 409 -19.52 5.86 14.26
N VAL A 410 -19.14 4.58 14.41
CA VAL A 410 -18.06 3.96 13.63
C VAL A 410 -18.66 3.30 12.39
N ARG A 411 -18.23 3.76 11.20
CA ARG A 411 -18.67 3.18 9.92
C ARG A 411 -17.47 2.77 9.08
N ILE A 412 -17.52 1.56 8.54
CA ILE A 412 -16.48 1.02 7.67
C ILE A 412 -17.09 0.62 6.34
N MET A 413 -16.50 1.09 5.24
CA MET A 413 -16.89 0.76 3.89
C MET A 413 -15.82 -0.09 3.22
N THR A 414 -16.25 -1.22 2.63
CA THR A 414 -15.40 -2.20 1.93
C THR A 414 -15.97 -2.50 0.55
N PRO A 415 -15.22 -3.15 -0.37
CA PRO A 415 -15.75 -3.55 -1.66
C PRO A 415 -16.89 -4.56 -1.55
N GLY A 416 -17.92 -4.43 -2.39
CA GLY A 416 -18.94 -5.47 -2.61
C GLY A 416 -18.53 -6.46 -3.70
N ILE A 417 -17.76 -6.02 -4.71
CA ILE A 417 -17.17 -6.85 -5.75
C ILE A 417 -15.65 -6.93 -5.52
N PRO A 418 -15.10 -8.08 -5.13
CA PRO A 418 -13.69 -8.20 -4.78
C PRO A 418 -12.78 -8.38 -6.00
N ASP A 419 -11.55 -7.86 -5.90
CA ASP A 419 -10.45 -8.17 -6.81
C ASP A 419 -9.84 -9.56 -6.52
N LYS A 420 -9.81 -9.97 -5.23
CA LYS A 420 -9.25 -11.23 -4.73
C LYS A 420 -10.25 -11.93 -3.81
N LYS A 421 -10.84 -13.02 -4.29
CA LYS A 421 -11.88 -13.76 -3.55
C LYS A 421 -11.45 -14.24 -2.16
N LEU A 422 -10.21 -14.74 -2.01
CA LEU A 422 -9.71 -15.23 -0.73
C LEU A 422 -9.54 -14.11 0.30
N VAL A 423 -9.00 -12.96 -0.13
CA VAL A 423 -8.85 -11.76 0.70
C VAL A 423 -10.22 -11.23 1.13
N PHE A 424 -11.20 -11.26 0.26
CA PHE A 424 -12.56 -10.85 0.58
C PHE A 424 -13.23 -11.76 1.60
N ILE A 425 -13.07 -13.09 1.46
CA ILE A 425 -13.56 -14.07 2.44
C ILE A 425 -12.92 -13.80 3.82
N LEU A 426 -11.64 -13.48 3.84
CA LEU A 426 -10.92 -13.14 5.06
C LEU A 426 -11.41 -11.81 5.64
N THR A 427 -11.55 -10.74 4.85
CA THR A 427 -12.14 -9.46 5.24
C THR A 427 -13.49 -9.67 5.93
N GLN A 428 -14.39 -10.45 5.33
CA GLN A 428 -15.70 -10.74 5.90
C GLN A 428 -15.66 -11.54 7.21
N SER A 429 -14.54 -12.16 7.56
CA SER A 429 -14.38 -12.86 8.85
C SER A 429 -14.27 -11.90 10.05
N TYR A 430 -13.89 -10.65 9.80
CA TYR A 430 -13.79 -9.61 10.82
C TYR A 430 -15.12 -8.92 11.13
N TYR A 431 -16.10 -8.97 10.22
CA TYR A 431 -17.37 -8.26 10.34
C TYR A 431 -18.14 -8.62 11.60
N ARG A 432 -18.22 -9.92 11.94
CA ARG A 432 -19.02 -10.38 13.07
C ARG A 432 -18.67 -9.67 14.36
N GLN A 433 -17.39 -9.59 14.72
CA GLN A 433 -16.92 -9.00 15.98
C GLN A 433 -17.18 -7.47 15.99
N LEU A 434 -17.00 -6.81 14.83
CA LEU A 434 -17.27 -5.38 14.66
C LEU A 434 -18.77 -5.08 14.81
N LEU A 435 -19.63 -5.85 14.14
CA LEU A 435 -21.09 -5.70 14.20
C LEU A 435 -21.64 -5.96 15.62
N GLU A 436 -21.13 -7.00 16.33
CA GLU A 436 -21.48 -7.28 17.72
C GLU A 436 -21.09 -6.12 18.67
N ALA A 437 -20.11 -5.31 18.30
CA ALA A 437 -19.70 -4.13 19.06
C ALA A 437 -20.47 -2.85 18.71
N GLY A 438 -21.28 -2.87 17.64
CA GLY A 438 -22.05 -1.71 17.17
C GLY A 438 -21.40 -0.93 16.01
N VAL A 439 -20.27 -1.40 15.47
CA VAL A 439 -19.68 -0.85 14.26
C VAL A 439 -20.59 -1.17 13.07
N LYS A 440 -20.83 -0.20 12.20
CA LYS A 440 -21.62 -0.37 10.97
C LYS A 440 -20.72 -0.68 9.79
N VAL A 441 -20.98 -1.77 9.09
CA VAL A 441 -20.19 -2.21 7.94
C VAL A 441 -21.01 -2.12 6.67
N TYR A 442 -20.42 -1.56 5.62
CA TYR A 442 -21.03 -1.31 4.32
C TYR A 442 -20.20 -1.96 3.21
N GLU A 443 -20.85 -2.64 2.26
CA GLU A 443 -20.23 -3.18 1.05
C GLU A 443 -20.67 -2.40 -0.18
N TYR A 444 -19.74 -1.74 -0.85
CA TYR A 444 -19.98 -0.95 -2.07
C TYR A 444 -20.42 -1.84 -3.24
N GLN A 445 -21.65 -1.66 -3.73
CA GLN A 445 -22.25 -2.57 -4.70
C GLN A 445 -21.88 -2.30 -6.17
N PRO A 446 -21.65 -1.05 -6.62
CA PRO A 446 -21.41 -0.78 -8.04
C PRO A 446 -20.11 -1.38 -8.59
N GLY A 447 -19.15 -1.71 -7.71
CA GLY A 447 -17.87 -2.24 -8.16
C GLY A 447 -16.85 -2.43 -7.06
N PHE A 448 -15.58 -2.12 -7.37
CA PHE A 448 -14.46 -2.27 -6.46
C PHE A 448 -14.12 -0.94 -5.78
N LEU A 449 -14.32 -0.88 -4.47
CA LEU A 449 -13.89 0.24 -3.65
C LEU A 449 -12.42 0.05 -3.26
N HIS A 450 -11.57 0.95 -3.73
CA HIS A 450 -10.13 0.92 -3.45
C HIS A 450 -9.64 2.15 -2.67
N ALA A 451 -10.53 3.04 -2.24
CA ALA A 451 -10.23 4.20 -1.43
C ALA A 451 -9.63 3.83 -0.06
N LYS A 452 -8.69 4.63 0.43
CA LYS A 452 -8.10 4.56 1.76
C LYS A 452 -8.23 5.96 2.38
N SER A 453 -9.30 6.13 3.11
CA SER A 453 -9.59 7.42 3.75
C SER A 453 -10.20 7.22 5.13
N PHE A 454 -9.84 8.14 6.02
CA PHE A 454 -10.42 8.30 7.35
C PHE A 454 -10.94 9.71 7.48
N VAL A 455 -12.10 9.88 8.11
CA VAL A 455 -12.62 11.18 8.51
C VAL A 455 -13.29 11.07 9.87
N SER A 456 -13.00 12.02 10.77
CA SER A 456 -13.50 12.02 12.13
C SER A 456 -13.89 13.43 12.57
N ASP A 457 -15.07 13.53 13.18
CA ASP A 457 -15.56 14.67 13.98
C ASP A 457 -15.61 16.02 13.23
N ASP A 458 -15.58 16.05 11.90
CA ASP A 458 -15.45 17.23 11.05
C ASP A 458 -14.11 18.01 11.27
N GLU A 459 -13.13 17.40 11.93
CA GLU A 459 -11.88 18.06 12.30
C GLU A 459 -10.64 17.39 11.72
N ILE A 460 -10.64 16.06 11.54
CA ILE A 460 -9.47 15.29 11.10
C ILE A 460 -9.83 14.44 9.90
N GLY A 461 -8.94 14.42 8.89
CA GLY A 461 -8.98 13.49 7.77
C GLY A 461 -7.61 12.90 7.48
N VAL A 462 -7.59 11.69 6.93
CA VAL A 462 -6.41 11.08 6.31
C VAL A 462 -6.79 10.51 4.96
N VAL A 463 -6.00 10.83 3.94
CA VAL A 463 -6.08 10.24 2.61
C VAL A 463 -4.69 9.76 2.22
N GLY A 464 -4.58 8.55 1.67
CA GLY A 464 -3.27 8.03 1.30
C GLY A 464 -3.33 6.65 0.65
N THR A 465 -2.25 5.90 0.85
CA THR A 465 -2.07 4.60 0.23
C THR A 465 -2.30 3.43 1.19
N ILE A 466 -2.42 3.70 2.50
CA ILE A 466 -2.38 2.74 3.60
C ILE A 466 -3.72 2.00 3.74
N ASN A 467 -3.74 0.70 3.43
CA ASN A 467 -4.89 -0.16 3.67
C ASN A 467 -4.93 -0.65 5.12
N LEU A 468 -6.10 -1.13 5.56
CA LEU A 468 -6.26 -1.85 6.83
C LEU A 468 -5.99 -3.35 6.65
N ASP A 469 -4.77 -3.69 6.24
CA ASP A 469 -4.30 -5.08 6.16
C ASP A 469 -2.82 -5.20 6.57
N TYR A 470 -2.42 -6.40 7.02
CA TYR A 470 -1.06 -6.66 7.51
C TYR A 470 0.04 -6.33 6.50
N ARG A 471 -0.20 -6.47 5.20
CA ARG A 471 0.84 -6.15 4.20
C ARG A 471 1.08 -4.67 4.11
N SER A 472 0.02 -3.88 4.10
CA SER A 472 0.09 -2.43 4.08
C SER A 472 0.70 -1.89 5.36
N LEU A 473 0.20 -2.35 6.51
CA LEU A 473 0.62 -1.83 7.82
C LEU A 473 2.04 -2.25 8.25
N TYR A 474 2.57 -3.39 7.77
CA TYR A 474 3.83 -3.95 8.29
C TYR A 474 4.90 -4.27 7.24
N LEU A 475 4.56 -4.33 5.94
CA LEU A 475 5.47 -4.85 4.92
C LEU A 475 5.72 -3.90 3.75
N HIS A 476 4.91 -2.85 3.59
CA HIS A 476 5.00 -1.93 2.49
C HIS A 476 5.56 -0.58 2.91
N PHE A 477 6.23 0.10 1.97
CA PHE A 477 6.39 1.54 2.05
C PHE A 477 5.07 2.17 1.64
N GLU A 478 4.52 2.99 2.50
CA GLU A 478 3.24 3.66 2.33
C GLU A 478 3.39 5.16 2.57
N ASP A 479 2.38 5.93 2.15
CA ASP A 479 2.27 7.33 2.48
C ASP A 479 0.83 7.72 2.80
N GLY A 480 0.68 8.78 3.56
CA GLY A 480 -0.59 9.38 3.88
C GLY A 480 -0.47 10.87 4.15
N VAL A 481 -1.57 11.56 4.06
CA VAL A 481 -1.68 12.97 4.40
C VAL A 481 -2.64 13.11 5.58
N TRP A 482 -2.10 13.45 6.75
CA TRP A 482 -2.89 13.85 7.90
C TRP A 482 -3.33 15.31 7.72
N ILE A 483 -4.62 15.57 7.89
CA ILE A 483 -5.25 16.86 7.61
C ILE A 483 -6.07 17.25 8.82
N TYR A 484 -5.91 18.49 9.30
CA TYR A 484 -6.64 19.01 10.44
C TYR A 484 -7.24 20.37 10.15
N ARG A 485 -8.57 20.52 10.40
CA ARG A 485 -9.37 21.74 10.20
C ARG A 485 -9.19 22.39 8.83
N ASN A 486 -9.10 21.58 7.80
CA ASN A 486 -9.05 21.99 6.40
C ASN A 486 -10.43 21.75 5.76
N ARG A 487 -10.81 22.59 4.80
CA ARG A 487 -12.11 22.45 4.10
C ARG A 487 -12.32 21.08 3.45
N VAL A 488 -11.25 20.45 3.00
CA VAL A 488 -11.30 19.14 2.33
C VAL A 488 -11.85 18.02 3.23
N ILE A 489 -11.85 18.20 4.53
CA ILE A 489 -12.40 17.24 5.49
C ILE A 489 -13.91 17.06 5.27
N GLN A 490 -14.62 18.16 4.95
CA GLN A 490 -16.03 18.10 4.63
C GLN A 490 -16.26 17.34 3.31
N ASP A 491 -15.38 17.54 2.30
CA ASP A 491 -15.47 16.85 1.02
C ASP A 491 -15.28 15.33 1.20
N ILE A 492 -14.32 14.90 2.04
CA ILE A 492 -14.09 13.48 2.38
C ILE A 492 -15.33 12.88 3.07
N LYS A 493 -15.93 13.61 4.00
CA LYS A 493 -17.15 13.18 4.70
C LYS A 493 -18.33 13.05 3.73
N ASP A 494 -18.55 14.06 2.92
CA ASP A 494 -19.66 14.13 1.99
C ASP A 494 -19.56 13.01 0.95
N ASP A 495 -18.35 12.74 0.44
CA ASP A 495 -18.08 11.58 -0.42
C ASP A 495 -18.42 10.25 0.26
N PHE A 496 -18.01 10.08 1.53
CA PHE A 496 -18.34 8.88 2.29
C PHE A 496 -19.86 8.68 2.40
N ILE A 497 -20.59 9.74 2.77
CA ILE A 497 -22.04 9.68 2.95
C ILE A 497 -22.76 9.41 1.61
N GLN A 498 -22.35 10.08 0.53
CA GLN A 498 -22.92 9.86 -0.80
C GLN A 498 -22.62 8.44 -1.30
N THR A 499 -21.38 7.96 -1.13
CA THR A 499 -20.98 6.61 -1.54
C THR A 499 -21.74 5.55 -0.75
N MET A 500 -22.06 5.79 0.51
CA MET A 500 -22.82 4.88 1.37
C MET A 500 -24.23 4.58 0.81
N GLU A 501 -24.85 5.52 0.07
CA GLU A 501 -26.15 5.31 -0.56
C GLU A 501 -26.14 4.17 -1.60
N TYR A 502 -24.98 3.90 -2.19
CA TYR A 502 -24.76 2.80 -3.13
C TYR A 502 -24.27 1.51 -2.47
N CYS A 503 -24.21 1.47 -1.14
CA CYS A 503 -23.70 0.34 -0.40
C CYS A 503 -24.83 -0.51 0.18
N ARG A 504 -24.53 -1.80 0.32
CA ARG A 504 -25.34 -2.70 1.14
C ARG A 504 -24.82 -2.64 2.58
N GLN A 505 -25.65 -2.25 3.53
CA GLN A 505 -25.34 -2.42 4.95
C GLN A 505 -25.35 -3.91 5.31
N ILE A 506 -24.33 -4.33 6.05
CA ILE A 506 -24.19 -5.72 6.50
C ILE A 506 -24.78 -5.85 7.90
N GLU A 507 -25.75 -6.74 8.02
CA GLU A 507 -26.40 -7.05 9.29
C GLU A 507 -25.73 -8.26 9.97
N LEU A 508 -25.82 -8.35 11.30
CA LEU A 508 -25.21 -9.45 12.07
C LEU A 508 -25.68 -10.82 11.60
N GLU A 509 -26.94 -10.94 11.19
CA GLU A 509 -27.54 -12.18 10.67
C GLU A 509 -26.81 -12.73 9.45
N PHE A 510 -26.27 -11.87 8.59
CA PHE A 510 -25.45 -12.27 7.47
C PHE A 510 -24.20 -13.08 7.92
N CYS A 511 -23.60 -12.71 9.03
CA CYS A 511 -22.45 -13.43 9.58
C CYS A 511 -22.86 -14.74 10.29
N LEU A 512 -24.00 -14.74 10.98
CA LEU A 512 -24.49 -15.88 11.74
C LEU A 512 -25.01 -17.01 10.84
N ASN A 513 -25.64 -16.67 9.73
CA ASN A 513 -26.26 -17.63 8.78
C ASN A 513 -25.25 -18.23 7.78
N ARG A 514 -23.95 -17.99 7.95
CA ARG A 514 -22.93 -18.56 7.08
C ARG A 514 -22.75 -20.06 7.24
N ASN A 515 -22.49 -20.74 6.10
CA ASN A 515 -22.15 -22.17 6.07
C ASN A 515 -20.97 -22.48 7.00
N ILE A 516 -21.07 -23.58 7.76
CA ILE A 516 -20.05 -23.99 8.73
C ILE A 516 -18.68 -24.22 8.10
N GLY A 517 -18.63 -24.76 6.88
CA GLY A 517 -17.38 -24.97 6.14
C GLY A 517 -16.67 -23.65 5.82
N LEU A 518 -17.43 -22.61 5.42
CA LEU A 518 -16.90 -21.28 5.18
C LEU A 518 -16.36 -20.65 6.48
N ARG A 519 -17.07 -20.83 7.60
CA ARG A 519 -16.62 -20.32 8.91
C ARG A 519 -15.32 -21.00 9.37
N ILE A 520 -15.19 -22.30 9.18
CA ILE A 520 -13.94 -23.02 9.48
C ILE A 520 -12.79 -22.47 8.61
N MET A 521 -13.02 -22.31 7.30
CA MET A 521 -12.04 -21.76 6.38
C MET A 521 -11.63 -20.33 6.77
N GLN A 522 -12.58 -19.47 7.13
CA GLN A 522 -12.32 -18.13 7.62
C GLN A 522 -11.45 -18.13 8.88
N ASN A 523 -11.73 -19.01 9.85
CA ASN A 523 -10.95 -19.12 11.08
C ASN A 523 -9.50 -19.58 10.80
N ILE A 524 -9.32 -20.53 9.87
CA ILE A 524 -7.98 -20.98 9.44
C ILE A 524 -7.23 -19.81 8.79
N PHE A 525 -7.84 -19.10 7.82
CA PHE A 525 -7.20 -17.98 7.15
C PHE A 525 -6.86 -16.85 8.13
N ARG A 526 -7.76 -16.56 9.09
CA ARG A 526 -7.51 -15.55 10.11
C ARG A 526 -6.29 -15.87 10.99
N ALA A 527 -6.07 -17.15 11.31
CA ALA A 527 -4.89 -17.58 12.08
C ALA A 527 -3.57 -17.37 11.33
N PHE A 528 -3.60 -17.39 9.99
CA PHE A 528 -2.43 -17.18 9.14
C PHE A 528 -2.42 -15.82 8.41
N ALA A 529 -3.38 -14.96 8.68
CA ALA A 529 -3.51 -13.64 8.06
C ALA A 529 -2.21 -12.80 8.09
N PRO A 530 -1.43 -12.79 9.20
CA PRO A 530 -0.16 -12.06 9.25
C PRO A 530 0.91 -12.57 8.26
N LEU A 531 0.78 -13.79 7.76
CA LEU A 531 1.73 -14.40 6.81
C LEU A 531 1.24 -14.35 5.35
N MET A 532 0.06 -13.77 5.08
CA MET A 532 -0.59 -13.75 3.76
C MET A 532 -0.29 -12.47 2.91
#